data_72d6cae7bc451530f631f5211d9d31c4
#
_entry.id   72d6cae7bc451530f631f5211d9d31c4
#
_cell.length_a   1.000
_cell.length_b   1.000
_cell.length_c   1.000
_cell.angle_alpha   90.00
_cell.angle_beta   90.00
_cell.angle_gamma   90.00
#
_symmetry.space_group_name_H-M   'P 1'
#
loop_
_entity.id
_entity.type
_entity.pdbx_description
1 polymer ?
#
loop_
_entity_poly.entity_id
_entity_poly.type
_entity_poly.pdbx_seq_one_letter_code
_entity_poly.pdbx_strand_id
1 'polypeptide(L)'
;MARHPERPQFLDYVGEIFTEFDALHGDRLFGDDGAMVGGLARFDGQPVMVIGQHRGRSTREKLKHNFGMCNPEGYRKSQRLLDMAERFNLPVFTFIDTMGAYPGVGAEERGQAEAIATSLAQLSSLKVPVIATVLGEGGSGGALGIG
;
A
#
# COMPACT_ATOMS: atom_id res chain seq x y z
N MET A 1 17.85 5.48 10.75
CA MET A 1 16.93 4.34 11.09
C MET A 1 16.05 3.94 9.91
N ALA A 2 15.36 4.86 9.20
CA ALA A 2 14.44 4.55 8.09
C ALA A 2 15.06 3.71 6.94
N ARG A 3 16.36 3.78 6.72
CA ARG A 3 17.08 3.02 5.68
C ARG A 3 17.93 1.87 6.22
N HIS A 4 17.79 1.51 7.50
CA HIS A 4 18.56 0.40 8.07
C HIS A 4 18.17 -0.91 7.36
N PRO A 5 19.15 -1.71 6.87
CA PRO A 5 18.84 -2.86 6.02
C PRO A 5 18.11 -4.00 6.76
N GLU A 6 18.31 -4.10 8.07
CA GLU A 6 17.73 -5.17 8.90
C GLU A 6 16.47 -4.75 9.65
N ARG A 7 15.97 -3.52 9.44
CA ARG A 7 14.73 -3.11 10.09
C ARG A 7 13.54 -3.94 9.64
N PRO A 8 12.52 -4.10 10.48
CA PRO A 8 11.26 -4.71 10.06
C PRO A 8 10.63 -3.94 8.90
N GLN A 9 10.00 -4.65 8.01
CA GLN A 9 9.26 -4.13 6.87
C GLN A 9 7.77 -4.48 6.98
N PHE A 10 6.95 -3.99 6.07
CA PHE A 10 5.50 -4.15 6.10
C PHE A 10 5.04 -5.57 6.42
N LEU A 11 5.52 -6.58 5.69
CA LEU A 11 5.08 -7.97 5.90
C LEU A 11 5.53 -8.57 7.24
N ASP A 12 6.59 -8.06 7.84
CA ASP A 12 6.99 -8.48 9.19
C ASP A 12 5.97 -7.97 10.22
N TYR A 13 5.58 -6.69 10.11
CA TYR A 13 4.53 -6.12 10.96
C TYR A 13 3.19 -6.81 10.77
N VAL A 14 2.85 -7.16 9.52
CA VAL A 14 1.61 -7.90 9.25
C VAL A 14 1.60 -9.24 9.99
N GLY A 15 2.71 -9.98 9.94
CA GLY A 15 2.82 -11.28 10.62
C GLY A 15 2.76 -11.20 12.14
N GLU A 16 3.19 -10.09 12.73
CA GLU A 16 3.20 -9.91 14.20
C GLU A 16 1.90 -9.29 14.75
N ILE A 17 1.25 -8.42 13.97
CA ILE A 17 0.09 -7.64 14.44
C ILE A 17 -1.23 -8.29 14.06
N PHE A 18 -1.30 -8.91 12.88
CA PHE A 18 -2.55 -9.42 12.31
C PHE A 18 -2.54 -10.95 12.19
N THR A 19 -3.72 -11.53 12.13
CA THR A 19 -3.93 -12.94 11.80
C THR A 19 -4.74 -13.08 10.51
N GLU A 20 -4.68 -14.25 9.90
CA GLU A 20 -5.47 -14.60 8.69
C GLU A 20 -5.32 -13.58 7.55
N PHE A 21 -4.10 -13.07 7.33
CA PHE A 21 -3.86 -12.13 6.23
C PHE A 21 -4.00 -12.84 4.88
N ASP A 22 -4.94 -12.36 4.07
CA ASP A 22 -5.23 -12.85 2.72
C ASP A 22 -5.01 -11.72 1.71
N ALA A 23 -3.88 -11.78 0.99
CA ALA A 23 -3.49 -10.77 0.03
C ALA A 23 -4.39 -10.75 -1.20
N LEU A 24 -4.82 -9.56 -1.60
CA LEU A 24 -5.63 -9.34 -2.79
C LEU A 24 -4.80 -8.64 -3.86
N HIS A 25 -4.92 -9.09 -5.10
CA HIS A 25 -4.06 -8.68 -6.19
C HIS A 25 -4.82 -7.97 -7.31
N GLY A 26 -4.08 -7.13 -8.05
CA GLY A 26 -4.55 -6.48 -9.28
C GLY A 26 -5.42 -5.26 -9.08
N ASP A 27 -5.31 -4.35 -10.05
CA ASP A 27 -6.07 -3.09 -10.08
C ASP A 27 -7.38 -3.17 -10.87
N ARG A 28 -7.67 -4.31 -11.53
CA ARG A 28 -8.82 -4.53 -12.42
C ARG A 28 -8.81 -3.66 -13.69
N LEU A 29 -7.67 -3.08 -14.03
CA LEU A 29 -7.52 -2.24 -15.21
C LEU A 29 -6.30 -2.63 -16.07
N PHE A 30 -5.12 -2.71 -15.44
CA PHE A 30 -3.85 -2.97 -16.13
C PHE A 30 -3.14 -4.22 -15.59
N GLY A 31 -2.96 -4.33 -14.28
CA GLY A 31 -2.19 -5.44 -13.70
C GLY A 31 -2.07 -5.37 -12.18
N ASP A 32 -1.07 -6.06 -11.68
CA ASP A 32 -0.71 -6.02 -10.26
C ASP A 32 0.61 -5.26 -10.07
N ASP A 33 0.77 -4.68 -8.88
CA ASP A 33 2.01 -4.04 -8.45
C ASP A 33 2.49 -4.65 -7.13
N GLY A 34 3.64 -5.29 -7.18
CA GLY A 34 4.25 -5.91 -6.01
C GLY A 34 4.76 -4.92 -4.96
N ALA A 35 4.93 -3.63 -5.30
CA ALA A 35 5.31 -2.59 -4.35
C ALA A 35 4.16 -2.22 -3.39
N MET A 36 2.91 -2.33 -3.85
CA MET A 36 1.72 -2.17 -3.03
C MET A 36 1.16 -3.54 -2.67
N VAL A 37 1.13 -3.87 -1.40
CA VAL A 37 0.57 -5.12 -0.90
C VAL A 37 -0.60 -4.81 0.01
N GLY A 38 -1.72 -5.51 -0.15
CA GLY A 38 -2.88 -5.30 0.70
C GLY A 38 -3.85 -6.46 0.64
N GLY A 39 -4.73 -6.52 1.61
CA GLY A 39 -5.70 -7.59 1.72
C GLY A 39 -6.49 -7.55 3.01
N LEU A 40 -7.31 -8.57 3.18
CA LEU A 40 -8.10 -8.78 4.38
C LEU A 40 -7.26 -9.43 5.48
N ALA A 41 -7.53 -9.06 6.71
CA ALA A 41 -6.89 -9.65 7.90
C ALA A 41 -7.82 -9.58 9.11
N ARG A 42 -7.34 -10.08 10.24
CA ARG A 42 -7.97 -9.85 11.54
C ARG A 42 -7.01 -9.14 12.48
N PHE A 43 -7.53 -8.14 13.17
CA PHE A 43 -6.87 -7.45 14.27
C PHE A 43 -7.66 -7.71 15.54
N ASP A 44 -7.07 -8.40 16.50
CA ASP A 44 -7.75 -8.84 17.72
C ASP A 44 -9.12 -9.49 17.46
N GLY A 45 -9.15 -10.39 16.45
CA GLY A 45 -10.35 -11.10 16.03
C GLY A 45 -11.32 -10.30 15.15
N GLN A 46 -11.15 -8.98 15.01
CA GLN A 46 -11.98 -8.12 14.18
C GLN A 46 -11.50 -8.10 12.72
N PRO A 47 -12.39 -8.22 11.73
CA PRO A 47 -11.99 -8.11 10.32
C PRO A 47 -11.56 -6.67 9.99
N VAL A 48 -10.45 -6.56 9.29
CA VAL A 48 -9.85 -5.28 8.90
C VAL A 48 -9.30 -5.35 7.48
N MET A 49 -9.08 -4.19 6.87
CA MET A 49 -8.31 -4.05 5.64
C MET A 49 -6.89 -3.58 5.99
N VAL A 50 -5.89 -4.23 5.41
CA VAL A 50 -4.47 -3.89 5.62
C VAL A 50 -3.84 -3.58 4.27
N ILE A 51 -3.18 -2.43 4.14
CA ILE A 51 -2.54 -1.97 2.91
C ILE A 51 -1.16 -1.41 3.27
N GLY A 52 -0.14 -1.74 2.50
CA GLY A 52 1.19 -1.18 2.77
C GLY A 52 2.14 -1.26 1.59
N GLN A 53 3.17 -0.42 1.65
CA GLN A 53 4.27 -0.45 0.72
C GLN A 53 5.34 -1.42 1.21
N HIS A 54 5.75 -2.33 0.34
CA HIS A 54 6.76 -3.35 0.65
C HIS A 54 8.00 -3.17 -0.22
N ARG A 55 9.17 -3.13 0.40
CA ARG A 55 10.44 -2.84 -0.30
C ARG A 55 11.21 -4.09 -0.71
N GLY A 56 11.13 -5.14 0.09
CA GLY A 56 11.98 -6.32 -0.02
C GLY A 56 13.37 -6.15 0.61
N ARG A 57 14.01 -7.27 0.97
CA ARG A 57 15.35 -7.29 1.59
C ARG A 57 16.44 -7.66 0.60
N SER A 58 16.33 -8.80 -0.05
CA SER A 58 17.28 -9.25 -1.06
C SER A 58 17.16 -8.40 -2.34
N THR A 59 18.19 -8.40 -3.17
CA THR A 59 18.16 -7.73 -4.47
C THR A 59 17.00 -8.21 -5.33
N ARG A 60 16.72 -9.52 -5.33
CA ARG A 60 15.60 -10.10 -6.07
C ARG A 60 14.24 -9.60 -5.57
N GLU A 61 14.07 -9.53 -4.25
CA GLU A 61 12.85 -9.00 -3.64
C GLU A 61 12.67 -7.51 -3.92
N LYS A 62 13.75 -6.72 -3.78
CA LYS A 62 13.72 -5.29 -4.10
C LYS A 62 13.30 -5.03 -5.54
N LEU A 63 13.81 -5.81 -6.48
CA LEU A 63 13.38 -5.71 -7.89
C LEU A 63 11.91 -6.10 -8.07
N LYS A 64 11.47 -7.18 -7.42
CA LYS A 64 10.07 -7.63 -7.46
C LYS A 64 9.10 -6.58 -6.90
N HIS A 65 9.50 -5.92 -5.84
CA HIS A 65 8.69 -4.91 -5.13
C HIS A 65 9.06 -3.47 -5.52
N ASN A 66 9.80 -3.30 -6.60
CA ASN A 66 10.23 -2.00 -7.14
C ASN A 66 10.74 -1.04 -6.05
N PHE A 67 11.51 -1.55 -5.08
CA PHE A 67 12.06 -0.79 -3.94
C PHE A 67 11.00 -0.04 -3.10
N GLY A 68 9.75 -0.46 -3.14
CA GLY A 68 8.62 0.20 -2.49
C GLY A 68 8.07 1.41 -3.25
N MET A 69 8.54 1.64 -4.46
CA MET A 69 8.03 2.70 -5.34
C MET A 69 6.87 2.16 -6.17
N CYS A 70 5.65 2.55 -5.84
CA CYS A 70 4.46 2.03 -6.51
C CYS A 70 4.26 2.63 -7.89
N ASN A 71 3.81 1.79 -8.81
CA ASN A 71 3.26 2.17 -10.11
C ASN A 71 1.78 2.58 -9.96
N PRO A 72 1.15 3.17 -11.01
CA PRO A 72 -0.26 3.55 -10.97
C PRO A 72 -1.21 2.40 -10.55
N GLU A 73 -0.94 1.19 -11.04
CA GLU A 73 -1.72 -0.01 -10.69
C GLU A 73 -1.64 -0.37 -9.21
N GLY A 74 -0.58 0.00 -8.50
CA GLY A 74 -0.49 -0.13 -7.04
C GLY A 74 -1.47 0.80 -6.33
N TYR A 75 -1.53 2.06 -6.72
CA TYR A 75 -2.49 3.03 -6.17
C TYR A 75 -3.93 2.65 -6.52
N ARG A 76 -4.22 2.23 -7.75
CA ARG A 76 -5.54 1.74 -8.13
C ARG A 76 -5.96 0.48 -7.37
N LYS A 77 -5.00 -0.41 -7.09
CA LYS A 77 -5.25 -1.55 -6.21
C LYS A 77 -5.63 -1.08 -4.80
N SER A 78 -4.92 -0.14 -4.21
CA SER A 78 -5.27 0.40 -2.89
C SER A 78 -6.67 1.04 -2.90
N GLN A 79 -7.01 1.81 -3.95
CA GLN A 79 -8.35 2.38 -4.11
C GLN A 79 -9.44 1.31 -4.09
N ARG A 80 -9.24 0.22 -4.82
CA ARG A 80 -10.17 -0.91 -4.86
C ARG A 80 -10.33 -1.56 -3.47
N LEU A 81 -9.24 -1.67 -2.72
CA LEU A 81 -9.28 -2.21 -1.35
C LEU A 81 -9.98 -1.25 -0.37
N LEU A 82 -9.78 0.06 -0.53
CA LEU A 82 -10.49 1.09 0.24
C LEU A 82 -11.99 1.07 -0.05
N ASP A 83 -12.41 0.93 -1.30
CA ASP A 83 -13.82 0.75 -1.68
C ASP A 83 -14.42 -0.50 -1.03
N MET A 84 -13.68 -1.60 -1.01
CA MET A 84 -14.09 -2.82 -0.33
C MET A 84 -14.22 -2.61 1.18
N ALA A 85 -13.24 -1.94 1.79
CA ALA A 85 -13.28 -1.63 3.22
C ALA A 85 -14.51 -0.77 3.59
N GLU A 86 -14.81 0.25 2.80
CA GLU A 86 -16.01 1.07 3.02
C GLU A 86 -17.30 0.27 2.86
N ARG A 87 -17.40 -0.54 1.80
CA ARG A 87 -18.57 -1.39 1.55
C ARG A 87 -18.87 -2.34 2.69
N PHE A 88 -17.85 -2.95 3.27
CA PHE A 88 -18.00 -3.94 4.36
C PHE A 88 -17.80 -3.35 5.76
N ASN A 89 -17.66 -2.01 5.85
CA ASN A 89 -17.45 -1.29 7.10
C ASN A 89 -16.23 -1.81 7.89
N LEU A 90 -15.11 -1.99 7.19
CA LEU A 90 -13.85 -2.47 7.77
C LEU A 90 -12.95 -1.30 8.13
N PRO A 91 -12.39 -1.24 9.34
CA PRO A 91 -11.28 -0.35 9.64
C PRO A 91 -10.08 -0.65 8.72
N VAL A 92 -9.35 0.40 8.35
CA VAL A 92 -8.19 0.29 7.45
C VAL A 92 -6.91 0.61 8.21
N PHE A 93 -5.91 -0.24 8.05
CA PHE A 93 -4.54 0.02 8.50
C PHE A 93 -3.66 0.23 7.28
N THR A 94 -3.01 1.38 7.18
CA THR A 94 -2.05 1.64 6.12
C THR A 94 -0.63 1.76 6.68
N PHE A 95 0.33 1.18 5.96
CA PHE A 95 1.74 1.16 6.35
C PHE A 95 2.59 1.78 5.25
N ILE A 96 3.19 2.92 5.56
CA ILE A 96 3.92 3.75 4.61
C ILE A 96 5.41 3.46 4.71
N ASP A 97 6.01 3.05 3.60
CA ASP A 97 7.45 2.86 3.48
C ASP A 97 7.92 2.99 2.03
N THR A 98 8.00 4.21 1.56
CA THR A 98 8.44 4.52 0.20
C THR A 98 9.27 5.80 0.14
N MET A 99 10.23 5.84 -0.76
CA MET A 99 10.93 7.08 -1.10
C MET A 99 10.13 7.96 -2.08
N GLY A 100 9.06 7.45 -2.67
CA GLY A 100 8.18 8.13 -3.60
C GLY A 100 7.45 7.16 -4.53
N ALA A 101 6.57 7.69 -5.36
CA ALA A 101 5.97 6.94 -6.45
C ALA A 101 7.02 6.64 -7.54
N TYR A 102 6.83 5.57 -8.30
CA TYR A 102 7.76 5.23 -9.39
C TYR A 102 7.74 6.31 -10.49
N PRO A 103 8.91 6.89 -10.84
CA PRO A 103 9.00 8.04 -11.74
C PRO A 103 9.20 7.67 -13.22
N GLY A 104 9.04 6.40 -13.57
CA GLY A 104 9.29 5.91 -14.94
C GLY A 104 8.26 6.39 -15.94
N VAL A 105 8.67 6.54 -17.22
CA VAL A 105 7.80 6.95 -18.33
C VAL A 105 6.55 6.08 -18.42
N GLY A 106 6.69 4.76 -18.31
CA GLY A 106 5.53 3.86 -18.33
C GLY A 106 4.53 4.09 -17.20
N ALA A 107 4.98 4.57 -16.04
CA ALA A 107 4.07 4.96 -14.96
C ALA A 107 3.33 6.26 -15.30
N GLU A 108 3.99 7.23 -15.89
CA GLU A 108 3.35 8.47 -16.35
C GLU A 108 2.31 8.20 -17.45
N GLU A 109 2.65 7.38 -18.42
CA GLU A 109 1.73 6.96 -19.50
C GLU A 109 0.49 6.25 -18.98
N ARG A 110 0.58 5.53 -17.85
CA ARG A 110 -0.53 4.86 -17.21
C ARG A 110 -1.22 5.68 -16.12
N GLY A 111 -0.93 6.98 -16.03
CA GLY A 111 -1.65 7.93 -15.19
C GLY A 111 -1.20 7.94 -13.72
N GLN A 112 0.12 7.99 -13.44
CA GLN A 112 0.66 8.02 -12.08
C GLN A 112 0.10 9.16 -11.24
N ALA A 113 0.10 10.38 -11.77
CA ALA A 113 -0.40 11.56 -11.07
C ALA A 113 -1.90 11.47 -10.79
N GLU A 114 -2.69 10.99 -11.76
CA GLU A 114 -4.12 10.79 -11.61
C GLU A 114 -4.43 9.71 -10.54
N ALA A 115 -3.73 8.59 -10.56
CA ALA A 115 -3.91 7.52 -9.59
C ALA A 115 -3.65 8.01 -8.16
N ILE A 116 -2.60 8.80 -7.95
CA ILE A 116 -2.29 9.40 -6.63
C ILE A 116 -3.37 10.41 -6.23
N ALA A 117 -3.76 11.31 -7.13
CA ALA A 117 -4.79 12.32 -6.86
C ALA A 117 -6.14 11.68 -6.50
N THR A 118 -6.53 10.63 -7.22
CA THR A 118 -7.75 9.85 -6.92
C THR A 118 -7.68 9.20 -5.55
N SER A 119 -6.52 8.63 -5.18
CA SER A 119 -6.33 8.05 -3.85
C SER A 119 -6.48 9.09 -2.73
N LEU A 120 -5.91 10.28 -2.90
CA LEU A 120 -6.05 11.39 -1.93
C LEU A 120 -7.51 11.80 -1.77
N ALA A 121 -8.23 11.98 -2.88
CA ALA A 121 -9.65 12.33 -2.86
C ALA A 121 -10.49 11.25 -2.15
N GLN A 122 -10.22 9.98 -2.43
CA GLN A 122 -10.90 8.85 -1.80
C GLN A 122 -10.64 8.79 -0.30
N LEU A 123 -9.37 8.87 0.13
CA LEU A 123 -9.00 8.85 1.54
C LEU A 123 -9.66 9.99 2.32
N SER A 124 -9.75 11.19 1.73
CA SER A 124 -10.37 12.35 2.37
C SER A 124 -11.88 12.20 2.60
N SER A 125 -12.54 11.32 1.86
CA SER A 125 -14.00 11.10 1.92
C SER A 125 -14.39 9.72 2.48
N LEU A 126 -13.41 8.89 2.81
CA LEU A 126 -13.64 7.52 3.28
C LEU A 126 -14.41 7.51 4.61
N LYS A 127 -15.42 6.67 4.71
CA LYS A 127 -16.36 6.63 5.86
C LYS A 127 -16.00 5.58 6.92
N VAL A 128 -14.84 4.96 6.80
CA VAL A 128 -14.30 4.02 7.80
C VAL A 128 -13.03 4.58 8.42
N PRO A 129 -12.67 4.19 9.65
CA PRO A 129 -11.43 4.64 10.28
C PRO A 129 -10.21 4.20 9.48
N VAL A 130 -9.25 5.11 9.32
CA VAL A 130 -7.94 4.81 8.74
C VAL A 130 -6.86 5.10 9.77
N ILE A 131 -6.00 4.12 10.03
CA ILE A 131 -4.84 4.26 10.90
C ILE A 131 -3.60 4.17 10.01
N ALA A 132 -2.98 5.32 9.73
CA ALA A 132 -1.80 5.40 8.90
C ALA A 132 -0.53 5.38 9.77
N THR A 133 0.41 4.51 9.43
CA THR A 133 1.68 4.33 10.15
C THR A 133 2.86 4.44 9.19
N VAL A 134 3.78 5.35 9.48
CA VAL A 134 5.05 5.46 8.73
C VAL A 134 6.08 4.52 9.35
N LEU A 135 6.47 3.48 8.62
CA LEU A 135 7.44 2.48 9.07
C LEU A 135 8.89 2.91 8.82
N GLY A 136 9.11 3.63 7.74
CA GLY A 136 10.45 4.00 7.30
C GLY A 136 10.45 5.35 6.60
N GLU A 137 10.49 5.36 5.28
CA GLU A 137 10.43 6.59 4.48
C GLU A 137 8.97 6.92 4.11
N GLY A 138 8.63 8.20 4.23
CA GLY A 138 7.32 8.73 3.83
C GLY A 138 7.47 9.75 2.71
N GLY A 139 7.87 9.30 1.52
CA GLY A 139 8.24 10.17 0.41
C GLY A 139 7.06 10.67 -0.43
N SER A 140 6.83 11.99 -0.40
CA SER A 140 6.05 12.73 -1.40
C SER A 140 4.62 12.18 -1.64
N GLY A 141 4.08 12.36 -2.84
CA GLY A 141 2.78 11.82 -3.26
C GLY A 141 2.68 10.31 -3.17
N GLY A 142 3.82 9.61 -3.24
CA GLY A 142 3.86 8.17 -3.07
C GLY A 142 3.42 7.71 -1.67
N ALA A 143 3.80 8.43 -0.64
CA ALA A 143 3.36 8.19 0.72
C ALA A 143 1.90 8.63 0.93
N LEU A 144 1.56 9.83 0.47
CA LEU A 144 0.23 10.41 0.61
C LEU A 144 -0.87 9.59 -0.08
N GLY A 145 -0.53 8.81 -1.10
CA GLY A 145 -1.49 7.97 -1.82
C GLY A 145 -2.11 6.84 -0.98
N ILE A 146 -1.60 6.59 0.24
CA ILE A 146 -2.21 5.63 1.18
C ILE A 146 -2.26 6.14 2.62
N GLY A 147 -1.90 7.42 2.89
CA GLY A 147 -1.83 7.95 4.26
C GLY A 147 -2.28 9.37 4.46
#